data_cf839f4f86ecadef9a1c8a2cf080e66a
#
_entry.id   cf839f4f86ecadef9a1c8a2cf080e66a
#
_cell.length_a   1.000
_cell.length_b   1.000
_cell.length_c   1.000
_cell.angle_alpha   90.00
_cell.angle_beta   90.00
_cell.angle_gamma   90.00
#
_symmetry.space_group_name_H-M   'P 1'
#
loop_
_entity.id
_entity.type
_entity.pdbx_description
1 polymer ?
#
loop_
_entity_poly.entity_id
_entity_poly.type
_entity_poly.pdbx_seq_one_letter_code
_entity_poly.pdbx_strand_id
1 'polypeptide(L)'
;MTENEAIRHELQTELYRKSFYEFLVDAVQVLEPATKWKFNWHIKELCDIAQAEVFRIRDGIPKDLDLIINVPPRTAKSYIFSICLNAWAWTHSPYLKFMTLSYSDNLSAKFSYKTRLLIQSDWYQQYFDLTISDDDNKKTQYSNTATGTRESFGWTGSVTGSGADIILVDDPQKASDVSQVKLDHCIDVYRDTVYNRLNDPLTGVRIIIQQRVAEDDLTGYLLATDPELYRHVCLPMELTSDCSAEYVPYYVGGLLWESRFPLAVLQPYAKNNFTYSAQYLQNPIPQEGDLIKRSWLEVKDIPYEELVQLKWEMFLDTAYTTNTKNDETGALICAKYKNMLLIKKVYIWYKEFPELVRAIKFAYQLHGISIIRVEPKASGLSIIQQLKLEGFNITKTPSPKDDKPTRVTSITPVLESKRVILLEKCELLMTQCSAFPNSNKDGLVDCLYYAVDHNLNKSSGKYMTG
;
A
#
# COMPACT_ATOMS: atom_id res chain seq x y z
N MET A 1 -4.52 -31.04 -44.84
CA MET A 1 -4.16 -31.57 -43.51
C MET A 1 -4.33 -33.09 -43.55
N THR A 2 -3.31 -33.85 -43.19
CA THR A 2 -3.41 -35.32 -43.08
C THR A 2 -4.24 -35.69 -41.86
N GLU A 3 -4.76 -36.94 -41.79
CA GLU A 3 -5.53 -37.41 -40.64
C GLU A 3 -4.74 -37.27 -39.31
N ASN A 4 -3.44 -37.59 -39.34
CA ASN A 4 -2.55 -37.43 -38.18
C ASN A 4 -2.34 -35.95 -37.76
N GLU A 5 -2.29 -35.04 -38.73
CA GLU A 5 -2.20 -33.60 -38.44
C GLU A 5 -3.52 -33.08 -37.84
N ALA A 6 -4.66 -33.56 -38.33
CA ALA A 6 -5.96 -33.21 -37.76
C ALA A 6 -6.10 -33.66 -36.28
N ILE A 7 -5.72 -34.90 -35.99
CA ILE A 7 -5.73 -35.43 -34.62
C ILE A 7 -4.80 -34.63 -33.71
N ARG A 8 -3.59 -34.32 -34.16
CA ARG A 8 -2.65 -33.49 -33.34
C ARG A 8 -3.20 -32.10 -33.08
N HIS A 9 -3.82 -31.50 -34.07
CA HIS A 9 -4.44 -30.18 -33.95
C HIS A 9 -5.59 -30.19 -32.92
N GLU A 10 -6.46 -31.20 -33.00
CA GLU A 10 -7.56 -31.38 -32.04
C GLU A 10 -7.05 -31.58 -30.60
N LEU A 11 -6.06 -32.46 -30.42
CA LEU A 11 -5.44 -32.69 -29.12
C LEU A 11 -4.79 -31.43 -28.55
N GLN A 12 -4.11 -30.63 -29.37
CA GLN A 12 -3.50 -29.39 -28.97
C GLN A 12 -4.56 -28.35 -28.57
N THR A 13 -5.65 -28.25 -29.35
CA THR A 13 -6.78 -27.38 -29.04
C THR A 13 -7.39 -27.71 -27.68
N GLU A 14 -7.61 -29.01 -27.44
CA GLU A 14 -8.13 -29.45 -26.13
C GLU A 14 -7.15 -29.23 -24.98
N LEU A 15 -5.85 -29.40 -25.20
CA LEU A 15 -4.83 -29.10 -24.20
C LEU A 15 -4.89 -27.61 -23.80
N TYR A 16 -4.94 -26.69 -24.77
CA TYR A 16 -5.04 -25.27 -24.50
C TYR A 16 -6.34 -24.91 -23.77
N ARG A 17 -7.47 -25.51 -24.12
CA ARG A 17 -8.74 -25.27 -23.41
C ARG A 17 -8.71 -25.74 -21.98
N LYS A 18 -8.06 -26.88 -21.69
CA LYS A 18 -7.98 -27.48 -20.37
C LYS A 18 -6.90 -26.91 -19.47
N SER A 19 -5.88 -26.28 -20.05
CA SER A 19 -4.75 -25.74 -19.28
C SER A 19 -4.41 -24.31 -19.74
N PHE A 20 -4.70 -23.37 -18.84
CA PHE A 20 -4.30 -21.99 -19.06
C PHE A 20 -2.76 -21.84 -19.09
N TYR A 21 -2.05 -22.64 -18.32
CA TYR A 21 -0.59 -22.64 -18.34
C TYR A 21 -0.02 -23.04 -19.71
N GLU A 22 -0.50 -24.13 -20.30
CA GLU A 22 -0.04 -24.59 -21.63
C GLU A 22 -0.39 -23.56 -22.73
N PHE A 23 -1.57 -22.96 -22.65
CA PHE A 23 -1.94 -21.83 -23.52
C PHE A 23 -0.99 -20.65 -23.35
N LEU A 24 -0.68 -20.23 -22.08
CA LEU A 24 0.20 -19.11 -21.76
C LEU A 24 1.60 -19.30 -22.35
N VAL A 25 2.17 -20.50 -22.21
CA VAL A 25 3.53 -20.83 -22.68
C VAL A 25 3.71 -20.48 -24.16
N ASP A 26 2.74 -20.82 -25.00
CA ASP A 26 2.80 -20.53 -26.43
C ASP A 26 2.32 -19.12 -26.78
N ALA A 27 1.28 -18.63 -26.10
CA ALA A 27 0.73 -17.28 -26.30
C ALA A 27 1.78 -16.17 -26.11
N VAL A 28 2.65 -16.32 -25.11
CA VAL A 28 3.70 -15.30 -24.87
C VAL A 28 4.80 -15.34 -25.95
N GLN A 29 5.05 -16.48 -26.59
CA GLN A 29 5.96 -16.59 -27.72
C GLN A 29 5.38 -15.87 -28.96
N VAL A 30 4.06 -15.97 -29.17
CA VAL A 30 3.36 -15.25 -30.25
C VAL A 30 3.45 -13.74 -30.04
N LEU A 31 3.24 -13.29 -28.80
CA LEU A 31 3.27 -11.85 -28.47
C LEU A 31 4.67 -11.23 -28.47
N GLU A 32 5.68 -12.00 -28.06
CA GLU A 32 7.06 -11.52 -27.88
C GLU A 32 8.07 -12.55 -28.44
N PRO A 33 8.08 -12.79 -29.75
CA PRO A 33 8.89 -13.87 -30.37
C PRO A 33 10.40 -13.69 -30.20
N ALA A 34 10.88 -12.46 -29.98
CA ALA A 34 12.29 -12.19 -29.73
C ALA A 34 12.70 -12.44 -28.25
N THR A 35 11.75 -12.63 -27.35
CA THR A 35 12.01 -12.82 -25.94
C THR A 35 12.26 -14.29 -25.63
N LYS A 36 13.42 -14.59 -25.03
CA LYS A 36 13.69 -15.93 -24.49
C LYS A 36 12.96 -16.11 -23.15
N TRP A 37 11.72 -16.55 -23.21
CA TRP A 37 10.92 -16.79 -22.04
C TRP A 37 11.52 -17.90 -21.17
N LYS A 38 11.47 -17.68 -19.85
CA LYS A 38 11.78 -18.70 -18.86
C LYS A 38 10.52 -18.89 -17.99
N PHE A 39 10.21 -20.11 -17.70
CA PHE A 39 9.05 -20.46 -16.87
C PHE A 39 9.53 -21.03 -15.54
N ASN A 40 8.72 -20.86 -14.52
CA ASN A 40 9.00 -21.32 -13.17
C ASN A 40 7.68 -21.72 -12.50
N TRP A 41 7.74 -22.48 -11.44
CA TRP A 41 6.59 -23.05 -10.77
C TRP A 41 5.49 -22.02 -10.44
N HIS A 42 5.85 -20.83 -9.97
CA HIS A 42 4.89 -19.79 -9.60
C HIS A 42 4.03 -19.31 -10.79
N ILE A 43 4.56 -19.34 -12.01
CA ILE A 43 3.80 -18.98 -13.22
C ILE A 43 2.68 -20.01 -13.45
N LYS A 44 3.01 -21.29 -13.30
CA LYS A 44 2.02 -22.35 -13.41
C LYS A 44 0.96 -22.23 -12.33
N GLU A 45 1.36 -22.01 -11.09
CA GLU A 45 0.46 -21.87 -9.95
C GLU A 45 -0.50 -20.67 -10.12
N LEU A 46 0.00 -19.52 -10.54
CA LEU A 46 -0.83 -18.33 -10.83
C LEU A 46 -1.82 -18.59 -11.99
N CYS A 47 -1.42 -19.37 -12.99
CA CYS A 47 -2.34 -19.82 -14.05
C CYS A 47 -3.41 -20.76 -13.51
N ASP A 48 -3.04 -21.70 -12.66
CA ASP A 48 -3.97 -22.69 -12.09
C ASP A 48 -5.01 -21.99 -11.18
N ILE A 49 -4.60 -21.00 -10.38
CA ILE A 49 -5.51 -20.15 -9.58
C ILE A 49 -6.48 -19.40 -10.48
N ALA A 50 -5.97 -18.71 -11.51
CA ALA A 50 -6.81 -17.94 -12.43
C ALA A 50 -7.78 -18.84 -13.22
N GLN A 51 -7.30 -20.00 -13.65
CA GLN A 51 -8.10 -21.03 -14.34
C GLN A 51 -9.24 -21.54 -13.47
N ALA A 52 -8.97 -21.83 -12.21
CA ALA A 52 -9.99 -22.32 -11.27
C ALA A 52 -11.15 -21.33 -11.15
N GLU A 53 -10.86 -20.01 -11.08
CA GLU A 53 -11.89 -18.97 -11.01
C GLU A 53 -12.72 -18.89 -12.30
N VAL A 54 -12.06 -18.96 -13.49
CA VAL A 54 -12.78 -18.95 -14.76
C VAL A 54 -13.70 -20.16 -14.89
N PHE A 55 -13.24 -21.36 -14.53
CA PHE A 55 -14.06 -22.58 -14.56
C PHE A 55 -15.21 -22.53 -13.55
N ARG A 56 -14.94 -22.00 -12.35
CA ARG A 56 -15.98 -21.81 -11.32
C ARG A 56 -17.11 -20.91 -11.85
N ILE A 57 -16.77 -19.77 -12.46
CA ILE A 57 -17.74 -18.84 -13.03
C ILE A 57 -18.49 -19.50 -14.19
N ARG A 58 -17.81 -20.19 -15.11
CA ARG A 58 -18.41 -20.92 -16.23
C ARG A 58 -19.46 -21.91 -15.74
N ASP A 59 -19.15 -22.62 -14.65
CA ASP A 59 -20.01 -23.67 -14.10
C ASP A 59 -21.09 -23.13 -13.15
N GLY A 60 -21.18 -21.80 -12.99
CA GLY A 60 -22.18 -21.11 -12.15
C GLY A 60 -22.02 -21.38 -10.65
N ILE A 61 -20.83 -21.76 -10.20
CA ILE A 61 -20.53 -22.06 -8.81
C ILE A 61 -20.28 -20.73 -8.06
N PRO A 62 -20.94 -20.50 -6.91
CA PRO A 62 -20.67 -19.31 -6.09
C PRO A 62 -19.20 -19.23 -5.67
N LYS A 63 -18.70 -17.99 -5.56
CA LYS A 63 -17.34 -17.80 -5.02
C LYS A 63 -17.35 -17.90 -3.51
N ASP A 64 -16.26 -18.38 -2.97
CA ASP A 64 -15.99 -18.30 -1.53
C ASP A 64 -15.43 -16.91 -1.18
N LEU A 65 -14.38 -16.47 -1.88
CA LEU A 65 -13.64 -15.23 -1.59
C LEU A 65 -13.24 -14.56 -2.91
N ASP A 66 -12.95 -13.26 -2.85
CA ASP A 66 -12.18 -12.55 -3.88
C ASP A 66 -10.67 -12.85 -3.70
N LEU A 67 -9.83 -12.50 -4.69
CA LEU A 67 -8.41 -12.83 -4.66
C LEU A 67 -7.54 -11.58 -4.50
N ILE A 68 -6.56 -11.67 -3.60
CA ILE A 68 -5.42 -10.75 -3.54
C ILE A 68 -4.15 -11.55 -3.81
N ILE A 69 -3.37 -11.13 -4.80
CA ILE A 69 -2.14 -11.80 -5.23
C ILE A 69 -0.98 -10.79 -5.17
N ASN A 70 -0.06 -11.00 -4.26
CA ASN A 70 1.13 -10.18 -4.12
C ASN A 70 2.35 -10.94 -4.62
N VAL A 71 2.93 -10.43 -5.71
CA VAL A 71 4.12 -11.03 -6.34
C VAL A 71 5.07 -9.93 -6.82
N PRO A 72 6.39 -10.17 -6.83
CA PRO A 72 7.40 -9.20 -7.22
C PRO A 72 7.27 -8.69 -8.66
N PRO A 73 7.93 -7.58 -9.00
CA PRO A 73 8.01 -7.13 -10.38
C PRO A 73 8.73 -8.16 -11.25
N ARG A 74 8.37 -8.19 -12.55
CA ARG A 74 8.99 -9.09 -13.57
C ARG A 74 8.74 -10.59 -13.36
N THR A 75 7.70 -10.98 -12.64
CA THR A 75 7.24 -12.36 -12.42
C THR A 75 6.14 -12.81 -13.39
N ALA A 76 5.96 -12.11 -14.51
CA ALA A 76 4.97 -12.36 -15.56
C ALA A 76 3.50 -12.08 -15.18
N LYS A 77 3.22 -11.50 -13.99
CA LYS A 77 1.85 -11.27 -13.48
C LYS A 77 0.90 -10.62 -14.50
N SER A 78 1.32 -9.52 -15.16
CA SER A 78 0.47 -8.83 -16.13
C SER A 78 0.27 -9.63 -17.43
N TYR A 79 1.22 -10.49 -17.84
CA TYR A 79 1.01 -11.39 -18.95
C TYR A 79 -0.03 -12.46 -18.62
N ILE A 80 0.00 -13.01 -17.41
CA ILE A 80 -0.96 -14.00 -16.94
C ILE A 80 -2.35 -13.34 -16.87
N PHE A 81 -2.53 -12.36 -16.00
CA PHE A 81 -3.85 -11.84 -15.65
C PHE A 81 -4.38 -10.81 -16.64
N SER A 82 -3.59 -9.79 -16.98
CA SER A 82 -4.08 -8.65 -17.75
C SER A 82 -4.02 -8.85 -19.26
N ILE A 83 -3.28 -9.82 -19.77
CA ILE A 83 -3.13 -10.04 -21.22
C ILE A 83 -3.72 -11.37 -21.65
N CYS A 84 -3.26 -12.50 -21.11
CA CYS A 84 -3.59 -13.83 -21.64
C CYS A 84 -4.86 -14.43 -21.04
N LEU A 85 -5.21 -14.14 -19.78
CA LEU A 85 -6.37 -14.75 -19.11
C LEU A 85 -7.69 -14.54 -19.88
N ASN A 86 -7.94 -13.32 -20.33
CA ASN A 86 -9.16 -13.02 -21.09
C ASN A 86 -9.19 -13.77 -22.44
N ALA A 87 -8.08 -13.77 -23.18
CA ALA A 87 -7.99 -14.49 -24.44
C ALA A 87 -8.20 -16.00 -24.25
N TRP A 88 -7.61 -16.57 -23.20
CA TRP A 88 -7.79 -17.97 -22.84
C TRP A 88 -9.22 -18.30 -22.41
N ALA A 89 -9.80 -17.51 -21.51
CA ALA A 89 -11.16 -17.75 -21.02
C ALA A 89 -12.18 -17.77 -22.15
N TRP A 90 -12.01 -16.91 -23.15
CA TRP A 90 -12.89 -16.88 -24.32
C TRP A 90 -12.77 -18.09 -25.26
N THR A 91 -11.75 -18.93 -25.11
CA THR A 91 -11.66 -20.20 -25.89
C THR A 91 -12.75 -21.20 -25.54
N HIS A 92 -13.35 -21.09 -24.36
CA HIS A 92 -14.40 -21.98 -23.87
C HIS A 92 -15.60 -21.26 -23.22
N SER A 93 -15.47 -19.99 -22.87
CA SER A 93 -16.53 -19.17 -22.28
C SER A 93 -16.55 -17.79 -22.92
N PRO A 94 -16.88 -17.71 -24.24
CA PRO A 94 -16.71 -16.49 -25.02
C PRO A 94 -17.66 -15.37 -24.61
N TYR A 95 -18.70 -15.64 -23.81
CA TYR A 95 -19.66 -14.68 -23.29
C TYR A 95 -19.18 -13.90 -22.06
N LEU A 96 -18.09 -14.32 -21.43
CA LEU A 96 -17.58 -13.68 -20.21
C LEU A 96 -17.14 -12.23 -20.46
N LYS A 97 -17.49 -11.37 -19.53
CA LYS A 97 -17.17 -9.95 -19.52
C LYS A 97 -16.02 -9.65 -18.58
N PHE A 98 -15.01 -8.98 -19.09
CA PHE A 98 -13.80 -8.62 -18.36
C PHE A 98 -13.69 -7.11 -18.19
N MET A 99 -13.37 -6.68 -16.96
CA MET A 99 -12.95 -5.33 -16.64
C MET A 99 -11.52 -5.38 -16.12
N THR A 100 -10.62 -4.57 -16.68
CA THR A 100 -9.22 -4.52 -16.26
C THR A 100 -8.85 -3.10 -15.90
N LEU A 101 -8.29 -2.91 -14.71
CA LEU A 101 -7.83 -1.62 -14.21
C LEU A 101 -6.32 -1.67 -13.93
N SER A 102 -5.62 -0.58 -14.22
CA SER A 102 -4.20 -0.39 -13.90
C SER A 102 -3.97 1.06 -13.46
N TYR A 103 -2.81 1.39 -12.91
CA TYR A 103 -2.54 2.75 -12.40
C TYR A 103 -2.69 3.86 -13.46
N SER A 104 -2.64 3.55 -14.76
CA SER A 104 -2.81 4.54 -15.84
C SER A 104 -3.54 4.00 -17.06
N ASP A 105 -4.26 4.88 -17.77
CA ASP A 105 -4.96 4.55 -19.00
C ASP A 105 -4.01 4.02 -20.09
N ASN A 106 -2.80 4.59 -20.19
CA ASN A 106 -1.80 4.13 -21.17
C ASN A 106 -1.36 2.69 -20.93
N LEU A 107 -1.18 2.29 -19.67
CA LEU A 107 -0.78 0.91 -19.34
C LEU A 107 -1.94 -0.05 -19.60
N SER A 108 -3.13 0.30 -19.17
CA SER A 108 -4.34 -0.50 -19.38
C SER A 108 -4.63 -0.69 -20.86
N ALA A 109 -4.53 0.39 -21.68
CA ALA A 109 -4.66 0.34 -23.11
C ALA A 109 -3.60 -0.55 -23.80
N LYS A 110 -2.36 -0.55 -23.27
CA LYS A 110 -1.29 -1.44 -23.78
C LYS A 110 -1.61 -2.91 -23.54
N PHE A 111 -2.12 -3.26 -22.36
CA PHE A 111 -2.51 -4.64 -22.06
C PHE A 111 -3.69 -5.07 -22.94
N SER A 112 -4.73 -4.25 -23.02
CA SER A 112 -5.88 -4.48 -23.88
C SER A 112 -5.50 -4.71 -25.35
N TYR A 113 -4.61 -3.87 -25.87
CA TYR A 113 -4.09 -4.01 -27.22
C TYR A 113 -3.35 -5.34 -27.44
N LYS A 114 -2.50 -5.77 -26.49
CA LYS A 114 -1.80 -7.06 -26.59
C LYS A 114 -2.76 -8.25 -26.55
N THR A 115 -3.79 -8.22 -25.71
CA THR A 115 -4.84 -9.25 -25.70
C THR A 115 -5.52 -9.34 -27.05
N ARG A 116 -5.89 -8.20 -27.63
CA ARG A 116 -6.52 -8.16 -28.95
C ARG A 116 -5.60 -8.67 -30.05
N LEU A 117 -4.31 -8.30 -30.04
CA LEU A 117 -3.31 -8.84 -30.98
C LEU A 117 -3.19 -10.37 -30.86
N LEU A 118 -3.22 -10.90 -29.65
CA LEU A 118 -3.17 -12.34 -29.44
C LEU A 118 -4.39 -13.02 -30.05
N ILE A 119 -5.60 -12.53 -29.77
CA ILE A 119 -6.84 -13.07 -30.29
C ILE A 119 -6.88 -13.01 -31.85
N GLN A 120 -6.36 -11.94 -32.45
CA GLN A 120 -6.33 -11.74 -33.89
C GLN A 120 -5.13 -12.41 -34.57
N SER A 121 -4.23 -13.06 -33.85
CA SER A 121 -3.07 -13.74 -34.43
C SER A 121 -3.46 -15.01 -35.17
N ASP A 122 -2.69 -15.35 -36.24
CA ASP A 122 -2.87 -16.59 -36.98
C ASP A 122 -2.81 -17.82 -36.07
N TRP A 123 -1.92 -17.78 -35.04
CA TRP A 123 -1.81 -18.85 -34.06
C TRP A 123 -3.13 -19.05 -33.29
N TYR A 124 -3.73 -17.97 -32.76
CA TYR A 124 -4.99 -18.09 -32.02
C TYR A 124 -6.14 -18.54 -32.90
N GLN A 125 -6.26 -17.96 -34.11
CA GLN A 125 -7.31 -18.27 -35.06
C GLN A 125 -7.18 -19.69 -35.62
N GLN A 126 -5.98 -20.25 -35.62
CA GLN A 126 -5.77 -21.65 -36.02
C GLN A 126 -6.50 -22.64 -35.09
N TYR A 127 -6.57 -22.34 -33.79
CA TYR A 127 -7.13 -23.23 -32.77
C TYR A 127 -8.53 -22.84 -32.30
N PHE A 128 -8.91 -21.55 -32.40
CA PHE A 128 -10.14 -21.04 -31.84
C PHE A 128 -10.87 -20.14 -32.84
N ASP A 129 -12.13 -20.45 -33.08
CA ASP A 129 -13.00 -19.62 -33.94
C ASP A 129 -13.66 -18.52 -33.09
N LEU A 130 -12.92 -17.45 -32.85
CA LEU A 130 -13.38 -16.29 -32.09
C LEU A 130 -13.08 -14.99 -32.83
N THR A 131 -14.13 -14.27 -33.20
CA THR A 131 -14.03 -13.02 -33.93
C THR A 131 -14.34 -11.82 -33.00
N ILE A 132 -13.49 -10.80 -33.06
CA ILE A 132 -13.78 -9.49 -32.45
C ILE A 132 -14.83 -8.79 -33.32
N SER A 133 -15.83 -8.19 -32.68
CA SER A 133 -16.89 -7.44 -33.37
C SER A 133 -16.32 -6.16 -33.97
N ASP A 134 -16.69 -5.87 -35.22
CA ASP A 134 -16.26 -4.65 -35.91
C ASP A 134 -16.93 -3.39 -35.39
N ASP A 135 -18.16 -3.51 -34.87
CA ASP A 135 -18.96 -2.39 -34.37
C ASP A 135 -18.44 -1.84 -33.03
N ASP A 136 -17.79 -2.67 -32.20
CA ASP A 136 -17.23 -2.28 -30.92
C ASP A 136 -15.77 -2.77 -30.82
N ASN A 137 -14.86 -2.06 -31.47
CA ASN A 137 -13.45 -2.42 -31.60
C ASN A 137 -12.53 -1.23 -31.32
N LYS A 138 -12.66 -0.65 -30.11
CA LYS A 138 -11.76 0.40 -29.62
C LYS A 138 -10.51 -0.20 -28.98
N LYS A 139 -9.48 0.61 -28.78
CA LYS A 139 -8.21 0.18 -28.19
C LYS A 139 -8.35 -0.30 -26.74
N THR A 140 -9.27 0.30 -25.99
CA THR A 140 -9.50 0.02 -24.56
C THR A 140 -10.80 -0.72 -24.29
N GLN A 141 -11.67 -0.84 -25.30
CA GLN A 141 -12.96 -1.49 -25.19
C GLN A 141 -13.25 -2.22 -26.49
N TYR A 142 -13.58 -3.48 -26.40
CA TYR A 142 -14.03 -4.30 -27.55
C TYR A 142 -14.87 -5.48 -27.07
N SER A 143 -15.69 -5.98 -27.98
CA SER A 143 -16.53 -7.16 -27.80
C SER A 143 -16.17 -8.23 -28.82
N ASN A 144 -16.55 -9.48 -28.51
CA ASN A 144 -16.53 -10.57 -29.49
C ASN A 144 -17.95 -10.86 -30.02
N THR A 145 -18.05 -11.63 -31.05
CA THR A 145 -19.36 -11.98 -31.68
C THR A 145 -20.24 -12.87 -30.81
N ALA A 146 -19.73 -13.40 -29.69
CA ALA A 146 -20.46 -14.19 -28.70
C ALA A 146 -20.84 -13.40 -27.43
N THR A 147 -20.90 -12.07 -27.53
CA THR A 147 -21.32 -11.10 -26.49
C THR A 147 -20.37 -10.88 -25.32
N GLY A 148 -19.22 -11.53 -25.29
CA GLY A 148 -18.18 -11.24 -24.32
C GLY A 148 -17.56 -9.85 -24.58
N THR A 149 -17.24 -9.14 -23.50
CA THR A 149 -16.67 -7.79 -23.58
C THR A 149 -15.36 -7.72 -22.81
N ARG A 150 -14.47 -6.88 -23.31
CA ARG A 150 -13.32 -6.41 -22.53
C ARG A 150 -13.33 -4.90 -22.46
N GLU A 151 -13.28 -4.40 -21.23
CA GLU A 151 -13.13 -2.97 -20.93
C GLU A 151 -11.90 -2.75 -20.08
N SER A 152 -11.12 -1.71 -20.41
CA SER A 152 -9.83 -1.45 -19.79
C SER A 152 -9.69 0.02 -19.42
N PHE A 153 -9.45 0.29 -18.14
CA PHE A 153 -9.44 1.63 -17.55
C PHE A 153 -8.13 1.90 -16.82
N GLY A 154 -7.72 3.15 -16.82
CA GLY A 154 -6.77 3.64 -15.82
C GLY A 154 -7.48 3.91 -14.49
N TRP A 155 -6.74 3.93 -13.40
CA TRP A 155 -7.30 4.08 -12.05
C TRP A 155 -8.08 5.39 -11.84
N THR A 156 -7.76 6.44 -12.59
CA THR A 156 -8.47 7.72 -12.57
C THR A 156 -9.56 7.83 -13.62
N GLY A 157 -9.77 6.78 -14.42
CA GLY A 157 -10.77 6.75 -15.49
C GLY A 157 -12.19 6.61 -14.96
N SER A 158 -13.18 7.04 -15.75
CA SER A 158 -14.58 6.86 -15.41
C SER A 158 -15.02 5.42 -15.71
N VAL A 159 -15.28 4.65 -14.67
CA VAL A 159 -15.74 3.23 -14.73
C VAL A 159 -17.29 3.16 -14.62
N THR A 160 -17.99 4.31 -14.72
CA THR A 160 -19.43 4.39 -14.51
C THR A 160 -20.20 3.72 -15.65
N GLY A 161 -21.19 2.89 -15.30
CA GLY A 161 -22.09 2.24 -16.28
C GLY A 161 -21.61 0.88 -16.80
N SER A 162 -20.39 0.46 -16.51
CA SER A 162 -19.85 -0.84 -16.92
C SER A 162 -19.97 -1.89 -15.82
N GLY A 163 -20.17 -3.15 -16.18
CA GLY A 163 -20.14 -4.30 -15.28
C GLY A 163 -19.40 -5.47 -15.90
N ALA A 164 -18.82 -6.35 -15.07
CA ALA A 164 -18.06 -7.50 -15.51
C ALA A 164 -18.30 -8.74 -14.65
N ASP A 165 -17.96 -9.91 -15.20
CA ASP A 165 -17.97 -11.17 -14.47
C ASP A 165 -16.63 -11.40 -13.78
N ILE A 166 -15.55 -10.86 -14.36
CA ILE A 166 -14.19 -10.89 -13.84
C ILE A 166 -13.61 -9.47 -13.86
N ILE A 167 -13.24 -8.96 -12.68
CA ILE A 167 -12.59 -7.66 -12.51
C ILE A 167 -11.13 -7.90 -12.13
N LEU A 168 -10.21 -7.40 -12.95
CA LEU A 168 -8.77 -7.50 -12.76
C LEU A 168 -8.21 -6.13 -12.36
N VAL A 169 -7.59 -6.06 -11.20
CA VAL A 169 -6.88 -4.86 -10.72
C VAL A 169 -5.39 -5.15 -10.72
N ASP A 170 -4.67 -4.64 -11.73
CA ASP A 170 -3.24 -4.91 -11.94
C ASP A 170 -2.40 -3.68 -11.63
N ASP A 171 -1.62 -3.74 -10.55
CA ASP A 171 -0.78 -2.67 -10.04
C ASP A 171 -1.52 -1.31 -10.03
N PRO A 172 -2.56 -1.13 -9.18
CA PRO A 172 -3.39 0.08 -9.18
C PRO A 172 -2.63 1.33 -8.73
N GLN A 173 -1.50 1.15 -8.06
CA GLN A 173 -0.67 2.20 -7.50
C GLN A 173 0.71 2.22 -8.17
N LYS A 174 1.20 3.43 -8.43
CA LYS A 174 2.51 3.61 -9.02
C LYS A 174 3.59 3.53 -7.95
N ALA A 175 4.50 2.58 -8.06
CA ALA A 175 5.58 2.36 -7.09
C ALA A 175 6.50 3.58 -6.82
N SER A 176 6.54 4.56 -7.73
CA SER A 176 7.32 5.79 -7.55
C SER A 176 6.53 6.96 -6.94
N ASP A 177 5.25 6.76 -6.60
CA ASP A 177 4.38 7.80 -6.04
C ASP A 177 3.47 7.15 -4.98
N VAL A 178 4.02 6.98 -3.80
CA VAL A 178 3.37 6.35 -2.62
C VAL A 178 2.98 7.39 -1.57
N SER A 179 2.69 8.62 -1.98
CA SER A 179 2.16 9.63 -1.06
C SER A 179 0.81 9.18 -0.50
N GLN A 180 0.53 9.52 0.76
CA GLN A 180 -0.70 9.08 1.44
C GLN A 180 -1.96 9.48 0.66
N VAL A 181 -1.99 10.69 0.09
CA VAL A 181 -3.11 11.18 -0.75
C VAL A 181 -3.37 10.25 -1.93
N LYS A 182 -2.31 9.67 -2.54
CA LYS A 182 -2.46 8.73 -3.66
C LYS A 182 -2.90 7.35 -3.20
N LEU A 183 -2.43 6.92 -2.02
CA LEU A 183 -2.86 5.66 -1.41
C LEU A 183 -4.35 5.74 -1.05
N ASP A 184 -4.78 6.78 -0.34
CA ASP A 184 -6.16 7.01 0.05
C ASP A 184 -7.09 7.11 -1.17
N HIS A 185 -6.69 7.88 -2.18
CA HIS A 185 -7.45 7.97 -3.44
C HIS A 185 -7.60 6.60 -4.12
N CYS A 186 -6.57 5.75 -4.10
CA CYS A 186 -6.66 4.41 -4.65
C CYS A 186 -7.71 3.56 -3.91
N ILE A 187 -7.72 3.63 -2.60
CA ILE A 187 -8.68 2.93 -1.74
C ILE A 187 -10.10 3.42 -2.01
N ASP A 188 -10.30 4.75 -2.08
CA ASP A 188 -11.61 5.35 -2.33
C ASP A 188 -12.18 4.91 -3.70
N VAL A 189 -11.37 4.93 -4.76
CA VAL A 189 -11.79 4.46 -6.09
C VAL A 189 -12.17 2.98 -6.06
N TYR A 190 -11.40 2.14 -5.37
CA TYR A 190 -11.74 0.72 -5.24
C TYR A 190 -13.08 0.54 -4.53
N ARG A 191 -13.23 1.11 -3.34
CA ARG A 191 -14.42 0.98 -2.48
C ARG A 191 -15.67 1.55 -3.13
N ASP A 192 -15.58 2.78 -3.65
CA ASP A 192 -16.76 3.53 -4.06
C ASP A 192 -17.15 3.23 -5.53
N THR A 193 -16.20 2.76 -6.34
CA THR A 193 -16.45 2.54 -7.78
C THR A 193 -16.27 1.10 -8.19
N VAL A 194 -15.08 0.49 -7.98
CA VAL A 194 -14.74 -0.84 -8.54
C VAL A 194 -15.50 -1.96 -7.83
N TYR A 195 -15.64 -1.88 -6.51
CA TYR A 195 -16.25 -2.92 -5.69
C TYR A 195 -17.67 -3.31 -6.14
N ASN A 196 -18.43 -2.38 -6.66
CA ASN A 196 -19.84 -2.55 -7.07
C ASN A 196 -20.02 -2.91 -8.56
N ARG A 197 -18.97 -3.36 -9.27
CA ARG A 197 -19.01 -3.58 -10.73
C ARG A 197 -19.17 -5.05 -11.16
N LEU A 198 -19.30 -5.99 -10.25
CA LEU A 198 -19.66 -7.36 -10.62
C LEU A 198 -21.07 -7.43 -11.15
N ASN A 199 -21.28 -8.07 -12.32
CA ASN A 199 -22.59 -8.36 -12.88
C ASN A 199 -23.41 -9.25 -11.95
N ASP A 200 -22.77 -10.29 -11.41
CA ASP A 200 -23.30 -11.14 -10.37
C ASP A 200 -22.30 -11.18 -9.18
N PRO A 201 -22.66 -10.62 -8.03
CA PRO A 201 -21.77 -10.63 -6.87
C PRO A 201 -21.57 -12.03 -6.26
N LEU A 202 -22.42 -13.01 -6.57
CA LEU A 202 -22.30 -14.37 -6.05
C LEU A 202 -21.28 -15.20 -6.84
N THR A 203 -21.31 -15.11 -8.16
CA THR A 203 -20.45 -15.92 -9.03
C THR A 203 -19.25 -15.15 -9.58
N GLY A 204 -19.36 -13.85 -9.81
CA GLY A 204 -18.27 -13.01 -10.32
C GLY A 204 -17.13 -12.88 -9.31
N VAL A 205 -15.92 -12.51 -9.79
CA VAL A 205 -14.71 -12.42 -8.95
C VAL A 205 -13.96 -11.12 -9.19
N ARG A 206 -13.39 -10.56 -8.12
CA ARG A 206 -12.36 -9.52 -8.17
C ARG A 206 -11.01 -10.16 -7.88
N ILE A 207 -10.04 -9.88 -8.75
CA ILE A 207 -8.66 -10.36 -8.60
C ILE A 207 -7.75 -9.14 -8.55
N ILE A 208 -7.20 -8.86 -7.39
CA ILE A 208 -6.25 -7.78 -7.17
C ILE A 208 -4.84 -8.36 -7.26
N ILE A 209 -4.09 -7.96 -8.27
CA ILE A 209 -2.73 -8.44 -8.52
C ILE A 209 -1.80 -7.24 -8.41
N GLN A 210 -0.95 -7.22 -7.40
CA GLN A 210 0.01 -6.12 -7.27
C GLN A 210 1.31 -6.55 -6.59
N GLN A 211 2.37 -5.83 -6.88
CA GLN A 211 3.51 -5.74 -5.96
C GLN A 211 3.13 -4.77 -4.83
N ARG A 212 3.52 -5.08 -3.59
CA ARG A 212 3.33 -4.15 -2.49
C ARG A 212 4.15 -2.88 -2.71
N VAL A 213 3.64 -1.74 -2.29
CA VAL A 213 4.34 -0.44 -2.47
C VAL A 213 4.43 0.35 -1.18
N ALA A 214 3.50 0.15 -0.25
CA ALA A 214 3.45 0.78 1.07
C ALA A 214 2.66 -0.10 2.05
N GLU A 215 2.76 0.16 3.35
CA GLU A 215 1.97 -0.55 4.37
C GLU A 215 0.46 -0.33 4.16
N ASP A 216 0.06 0.92 3.88
CA ASP A 216 -1.32 1.35 3.64
C ASP A 216 -1.69 1.32 2.13
N ASP A 217 -1.05 0.49 1.30
CA ASP A 217 -1.48 0.29 -0.09
C ASP A 217 -2.81 -0.47 -0.15
N LEU A 218 -3.38 -0.65 -1.35
CA LEU A 218 -4.70 -1.28 -1.49
C LEU A 218 -4.75 -2.66 -0.81
N THR A 219 -3.72 -3.50 -0.99
CA THR A 219 -3.64 -4.80 -0.28
C THR A 219 -3.62 -4.62 1.23
N GLY A 220 -2.78 -3.72 1.75
CA GLY A 220 -2.68 -3.48 3.19
C GLY A 220 -4.00 -3.03 3.79
N TYR A 221 -4.70 -2.12 3.12
CA TYR A 221 -6.03 -1.68 3.53
C TYR A 221 -7.05 -2.84 3.56
N LEU A 222 -7.17 -3.60 2.47
CA LEU A 222 -8.16 -4.67 2.36
C LEU A 222 -7.94 -5.79 3.38
N LEU A 223 -6.69 -6.19 3.61
CA LEU A 223 -6.35 -7.22 4.60
C LEU A 223 -6.49 -6.72 6.05
N ALA A 224 -6.44 -5.41 6.28
CA ALA A 224 -6.63 -4.83 7.61
C ALA A 224 -8.12 -4.61 7.95
N THR A 225 -8.97 -4.33 6.94
CA THR A 225 -10.39 -3.99 7.15
C THR A 225 -11.31 -5.21 7.00
N ASP A 226 -11.11 -6.03 5.98
CA ASP A 226 -12.04 -7.09 5.59
C ASP A 226 -11.29 -8.38 5.17
N PRO A 227 -10.36 -8.91 6.00
CA PRO A 227 -9.50 -10.06 5.63
C PRO A 227 -10.30 -11.32 5.26
N GLU A 228 -11.50 -11.49 5.84
CA GLU A 228 -12.39 -12.62 5.60
C GLU A 228 -13.03 -12.62 4.21
N LEU A 229 -12.96 -11.53 3.46
CA LEU A 229 -13.51 -11.44 2.10
C LEU A 229 -12.50 -11.84 1.02
N TYR A 230 -11.23 -12.06 1.39
CA TYR A 230 -10.14 -12.24 0.42
C TYR A 230 -9.30 -13.47 0.73
N ARG A 231 -9.07 -14.30 -0.30
CA ARG A 231 -7.96 -15.26 -0.31
C ARG A 231 -6.68 -14.51 -0.68
N HIS A 232 -5.70 -14.49 0.22
CA HIS A 232 -4.42 -13.83 0.01
C HIS A 232 -3.33 -14.81 -0.41
N VAL A 233 -2.75 -14.61 -1.59
CA VAL A 233 -1.59 -15.33 -2.12
C VAL A 233 -0.40 -14.38 -2.14
N CYS A 234 0.59 -14.65 -1.30
CA CYS A 234 1.80 -13.85 -1.17
C CYS A 234 3.03 -14.69 -1.53
N LEU A 235 3.74 -14.28 -2.59
CA LEU A 235 4.93 -14.95 -3.11
C LEU A 235 6.12 -13.98 -3.16
N PRO A 236 6.84 -13.76 -2.05
CA PRO A 236 8.00 -12.86 -2.01
C PRO A 236 9.16 -13.40 -2.85
N MET A 237 10.09 -12.54 -3.29
CA MET A 237 11.26 -12.96 -4.06
C MET A 237 12.23 -13.81 -3.24
N GLU A 238 12.40 -13.49 -1.97
CA GLU A 238 13.10 -14.32 -0.98
C GLU A 238 12.08 -14.84 0.03
N LEU A 239 12.23 -16.08 0.48
CA LEU A 239 11.34 -16.68 1.45
C LEU A 239 11.33 -15.90 2.77
N THR A 240 10.18 -15.40 3.14
CA THR A 240 9.92 -14.69 4.40
C THR A 240 8.74 -15.31 5.12
N SER A 241 8.46 -14.85 6.35
CA SER A 241 7.26 -15.25 7.11
C SER A 241 5.95 -14.87 6.45
N ASP A 242 5.97 -13.91 5.50
CA ASP A 242 4.77 -13.42 4.81
C ASP A 242 4.42 -14.27 3.58
N CYS A 243 5.29 -15.22 3.22
CA CYS A 243 4.97 -16.19 2.18
C CYS A 243 3.78 -17.06 2.58
N SER A 244 2.80 -17.21 1.69
CA SER A 244 1.68 -18.12 1.91
C SER A 244 2.20 -19.54 2.14
N ALA A 245 1.74 -20.16 3.23
CA ALA A 245 2.35 -21.37 3.80
C ALA A 245 2.39 -22.55 2.82
N GLU A 246 1.37 -22.68 1.96
CA GLU A 246 1.27 -23.74 0.95
C GLU A 246 2.39 -23.68 -0.09
N TYR A 247 3.03 -22.52 -0.29
CA TYR A 247 4.08 -22.35 -1.30
C TYR A 247 5.51 -22.43 -0.75
N VAL A 248 5.69 -22.42 0.56
CA VAL A 248 7.01 -22.53 1.20
C VAL A 248 7.84 -23.72 0.67
N PRO A 249 7.27 -24.94 0.45
CA PRO A 249 8.04 -26.06 -0.06
C PRO A 249 8.61 -25.90 -1.47
N TYR A 250 8.09 -24.95 -2.25
CA TYR A 250 8.54 -24.70 -3.63
C TYR A 250 9.74 -23.75 -3.72
N TYR A 251 10.13 -23.11 -2.61
CA TYR A 251 11.26 -22.18 -2.56
C TYR A 251 12.59 -22.93 -2.43
N VAL A 252 13.12 -23.39 -3.55
CA VAL A 252 14.44 -24.03 -3.60
C VAL A 252 15.51 -22.98 -3.36
N GLY A 253 16.40 -23.21 -2.36
CA GLY A 253 17.43 -22.21 -2.01
C GLY A 253 16.88 -20.91 -1.39
N GLY A 254 15.59 -20.89 -0.99
CA GLY A 254 14.96 -19.73 -0.38
C GLY A 254 14.58 -18.62 -1.36
N LEU A 255 14.65 -18.86 -2.67
CA LEU A 255 14.33 -17.86 -3.73
C LEU A 255 13.11 -18.31 -4.54
N LEU A 256 12.25 -17.35 -4.90
CA LEU A 256 11.11 -17.61 -5.77
C LEU A 256 11.54 -18.10 -7.16
N TRP A 257 12.60 -17.50 -7.70
CA TRP A 257 13.05 -17.80 -9.07
C TRP A 257 14.56 -17.64 -9.22
N GLU A 258 15.33 -18.58 -8.66
CA GLU A 258 16.79 -18.51 -8.61
C GLU A 258 17.44 -18.42 -10.01
N SER A 259 16.93 -19.16 -11.01
CA SER A 259 17.50 -19.15 -12.37
C SER A 259 17.39 -17.81 -13.10
N ARG A 260 16.54 -16.92 -12.64
CA ARG A 260 16.36 -15.57 -13.22
C ARG A 260 16.84 -14.47 -12.26
N PHE A 261 16.63 -14.65 -10.97
CA PHE A 261 16.95 -13.71 -9.91
C PHE A 261 17.82 -14.35 -8.83
N PRO A 262 19.07 -14.78 -9.18
CA PRO A 262 20.00 -15.24 -8.15
C PRO A 262 20.35 -14.08 -7.19
N LEU A 263 20.81 -14.38 -5.99
CA LEU A 263 21.14 -13.39 -4.96
C LEU A 263 22.05 -12.26 -5.47
N ALA A 264 23.03 -12.58 -6.34
CA ALA A 264 23.90 -11.57 -6.94
C ALA A 264 23.15 -10.52 -7.78
N VAL A 265 22.03 -10.90 -8.39
CA VAL A 265 21.16 -9.98 -9.14
C VAL A 265 20.28 -9.18 -8.20
N LEU A 266 19.87 -9.75 -7.05
CA LEU A 266 19.00 -9.09 -6.07
C LEU A 266 19.74 -8.07 -5.19
N GLN A 267 21.01 -8.32 -4.86
CA GLN A 267 21.81 -7.45 -4.00
C GLN A 267 21.81 -5.95 -4.37
N PRO A 268 21.90 -5.54 -5.65
CA PRO A 268 21.79 -4.12 -6.01
C PRO A 268 20.44 -3.51 -5.68
N TYR A 269 19.33 -4.26 -5.80
CA TYR A 269 17.99 -3.79 -5.45
C TYR A 269 17.82 -3.68 -3.94
N ALA A 270 18.43 -4.58 -3.17
CA ALA A 270 18.39 -4.57 -1.70
C ALA A 270 19.07 -3.34 -1.07
N LYS A 271 19.88 -2.58 -1.82
CA LYS A 271 20.44 -1.31 -1.35
C LYS A 271 19.39 -0.26 -1.02
N ASN A 272 18.26 -0.27 -1.72
CA ASN A 272 17.08 0.52 -1.34
C ASN A 272 16.16 -0.37 -0.52
N ASN A 273 16.36 -0.37 0.80
CA ASN A 273 15.65 -1.25 1.72
C ASN A 273 14.12 -1.05 1.66
N PHE A 274 13.62 0.18 1.55
CA PHE A 274 12.20 0.48 1.44
C PHE A 274 11.56 -0.18 0.21
N THR A 275 12.14 0.10 -0.97
CA THR A 275 11.63 -0.47 -2.24
C THR A 275 11.77 -1.98 -2.27
N TYR A 276 12.88 -2.51 -1.76
CA TYR A 276 13.15 -3.95 -1.75
C TYR A 276 12.18 -4.69 -0.83
N SER A 277 12.02 -4.21 0.40
CA SER A 277 11.08 -4.79 1.36
C SER A 277 9.65 -4.78 0.82
N ALA A 278 9.19 -3.67 0.25
CA ALA A 278 7.86 -3.59 -0.32
C ALA A 278 7.71 -4.47 -1.56
N GLN A 279 8.47 -4.19 -2.63
CA GLN A 279 8.20 -4.75 -3.96
C GLN A 279 8.76 -6.16 -4.15
N TYR A 280 9.88 -6.49 -3.51
CA TYR A 280 10.51 -7.81 -3.68
C TYR A 280 10.16 -8.76 -2.54
N LEU A 281 10.12 -8.30 -1.30
CA LEU A 281 9.76 -9.15 -0.16
C LEU A 281 8.25 -9.14 0.14
N GLN A 282 7.45 -8.32 -0.53
CA GLN A 282 6.01 -8.13 -0.32
C GLN A 282 5.66 -7.72 1.12
N ASN A 283 6.62 -7.20 1.85
CA ASN A 283 6.53 -6.74 3.24
C ASN A 283 6.99 -5.29 3.33
N PRO A 284 6.12 -4.31 3.00
CA PRO A 284 6.49 -2.91 3.08
C PRO A 284 6.81 -2.52 4.51
N ILE A 285 7.88 -1.76 4.64
CA ILE A 285 8.29 -1.09 5.87
C ILE A 285 8.01 0.41 5.73
N PRO A 286 7.85 1.15 6.82
CA PRO A 286 7.73 2.60 6.74
C PRO A 286 8.91 3.20 5.98
N GLN A 287 8.62 4.14 5.07
CA GLN A 287 9.68 4.82 4.35
C GLN A 287 10.48 5.67 5.35
N GLU A 288 11.75 5.32 5.55
CA GLU A 288 12.63 6.16 6.37
C GLU A 288 12.74 7.55 5.72
N GLY A 289 12.41 8.56 6.49
CA GLY A 289 12.62 9.95 6.10
C GLY A 289 14.10 10.32 6.27
N ASP A 290 14.60 11.17 5.37
CA ASP A 290 16.00 11.60 5.42
C ASP A 290 16.32 12.54 6.59
N LEU A 291 15.30 13.09 7.28
CA LEU A 291 15.48 14.18 8.26
C LEU A 291 15.74 13.71 9.68
N ILE A 292 15.10 12.62 10.15
CA ILE A 292 15.27 12.12 11.52
C ILE A 292 15.58 10.62 11.47
N LYS A 293 16.77 10.24 11.89
CA LYS A 293 17.16 8.83 11.99
C LYS A 293 16.66 8.22 13.30
N ARG A 294 16.06 7.04 13.22
CA ARG A 294 15.59 6.27 14.40
C ARG A 294 16.68 6.07 15.44
N SER A 295 17.94 5.91 15.02
CA SER A 295 19.11 5.72 15.87
C SER A 295 19.48 6.95 16.73
N TRP A 296 18.91 8.12 16.44
CA TRP A 296 19.12 9.33 17.22
C TRP A 296 18.26 9.39 18.49
N LEU A 297 17.18 8.58 18.55
CA LEU A 297 16.26 8.49 19.68
C LEU A 297 16.66 7.30 20.55
N GLU A 298 17.40 7.56 21.63
CA GLU A 298 17.87 6.53 22.56
C GLU A 298 16.93 6.38 23.75
N VAL A 299 16.75 5.13 24.19
CA VAL A 299 16.06 4.82 25.46
C VAL A 299 17.10 4.73 26.55
N LYS A 300 16.92 5.46 27.66
CA LYS A 300 17.82 5.41 28.83
C LYS A 300 17.03 5.41 30.13
N ASP A 301 17.51 4.64 31.09
CA ASP A 301 17.05 4.69 32.44
C ASP A 301 17.66 5.91 33.17
N ILE A 302 16.80 6.70 33.80
CA ILE A 302 17.19 7.83 34.66
C ILE A 302 16.74 7.50 36.10
N PRO A 303 17.57 7.70 37.10
CA PRO A 303 17.20 7.44 38.47
C PRO A 303 15.91 8.14 38.91
N TYR A 304 15.05 7.41 39.61
CA TYR A 304 13.73 7.92 40.02
C TYR A 304 13.82 9.23 40.82
N GLU A 305 14.81 9.37 41.65
CA GLU A 305 15.06 10.54 42.49
C GLU A 305 15.31 11.81 41.64
N GLU A 306 15.88 11.66 40.45
CA GLU A 306 16.10 12.77 39.52
C GLU A 306 14.81 13.10 38.78
N LEU A 307 13.97 12.10 38.47
CA LEU A 307 12.70 12.29 37.72
C LEU A 307 11.63 13.01 38.57
N VAL A 308 11.59 12.77 39.89
CA VAL A 308 10.58 13.35 40.80
C VAL A 308 10.68 14.88 40.88
N GLN A 309 11.87 15.42 40.67
CA GLN A 309 12.10 16.87 40.74
C GLN A 309 11.79 17.62 39.45
N LEU A 310 11.48 16.88 38.36
CA LEU A 310 11.27 17.48 37.06
C LEU A 310 9.86 18.08 36.91
N LYS A 311 9.80 19.21 36.22
CA LYS A 311 8.53 19.82 35.80
C LYS A 311 8.15 19.24 34.42
N TRP A 312 7.15 18.38 34.43
CA TRP A 312 6.65 17.77 33.19
C TRP A 312 5.76 18.73 32.44
N GLU A 313 5.97 18.84 31.14
CA GLU A 313 5.18 19.65 30.21
C GLU A 313 4.55 18.75 29.15
N MET A 314 3.36 19.11 28.69
CA MET A 314 2.68 18.41 27.57
C MET A 314 2.63 19.33 26.37
N PHE A 315 3.09 18.84 25.21
CA PHE A 315 2.95 19.51 23.93
C PHE A 315 1.85 18.82 23.13
N LEU A 316 0.94 19.60 22.54
CA LEU A 316 -0.21 19.12 21.77
C LEU A 316 -0.17 19.70 20.35
N ASP A 317 -0.27 18.83 19.36
CA ASP A 317 -0.67 19.16 18.00
C ASP A 317 -2.09 18.63 17.76
N THR A 318 -3.03 19.53 17.43
CA THR A 318 -4.45 19.20 17.36
C THR A 318 -4.92 19.17 15.91
N ALA A 319 -5.74 18.18 15.55
CA ALA A 319 -6.35 18.04 14.24
C ALA A 319 -7.11 19.29 13.78
N TYR A 320 -7.04 19.59 12.47
CA TYR A 320 -7.55 20.85 11.91
C TYR A 320 -9.05 20.85 11.59
N THR A 321 -9.70 19.69 11.38
CA THR A 321 -11.06 19.63 10.82
C THR A 321 -12.10 19.13 11.80
N THR A 322 -13.31 19.73 11.71
CA THR A 322 -14.48 19.36 12.49
C THR A 322 -15.28 18.20 11.88
N ASN A 323 -14.85 17.64 10.73
CA ASN A 323 -15.70 16.77 9.90
C ASN A 323 -15.18 15.34 9.66
N THR A 324 -14.06 14.91 10.26
CA THR A 324 -13.59 13.53 10.06
C THR A 324 -13.26 12.84 11.37
N LYS A 325 -13.86 11.67 11.56
CA LYS A 325 -13.59 10.75 12.69
C LYS A 325 -12.12 10.24 12.73
N ASN A 326 -11.27 10.67 11.81
CA ASN A 326 -9.95 10.10 11.54
C ASN A 326 -8.77 11.05 11.75
N ASP A 327 -8.98 12.30 12.19
CA ASP A 327 -7.87 13.24 12.40
C ASP A 327 -7.17 12.98 13.74
N GLU A 328 -5.86 12.73 13.69
CA GLU A 328 -5.07 12.43 14.88
C GLU A 328 -4.71 13.70 15.65
N THR A 329 -4.84 13.64 16.96
CA THR A 329 -4.26 14.61 17.90
C THR A 329 -3.04 13.98 18.56
N GLY A 330 -1.86 14.55 18.31
CA GLY A 330 -0.61 14.13 18.93
C GLY A 330 -0.39 14.81 20.28
N ALA A 331 0.12 14.06 21.25
CA ALA A 331 0.55 14.59 22.54
C ALA A 331 1.91 14.01 22.95
N LEU A 332 2.83 14.88 23.39
CA LEU A 332 4.17 14.50 23.85
C LEU A 332 4.41 15.10 25.23
N ILE A 333 4.74 14.24 26.20
CA ILE A 333 5.04 14.61 27.58
C ILE A 333 6.54 14.56 27.78
N CYS A 334 7.13 15.69 28.14
CA CYS A 334 8.57 15.81 28.32
C CYS A 334 8.97 16.75 29.45
N ALA A 335 10.24 16.70 29.81
CA ALA A 335 10.85 17.64 30.77
C ALA A 335 12.29 17.96 30.36
N LYS A 336 12.74 19.18 30.62
CA LYS A 336 14.15 19.54 30.53
C LYS A 336 14.92 18.94 31.67
N TYR A 337 15.98 18.22 31.36
CA TYR A 337 16.90 17.64 32.32
C TYR A 337 18.34 17.97 31.94
N LYS A 338 19.01 18.82 32.71
CA LYS A 338 20.36 19.33 32.37
C LYS A 338 20.31 19.97 30.95
N ASN A 339 21.11 19.48 30.00
CA ASN A 339 21.12 19.93 28.62
C ASN A 339 20.42 18.95 27.69
N MET A 340 19.48 18.14 28.18
CA MET A 340 18.73 17.12 27.45
C MET A 340 17.23 17.34 27.63
N LEU A 341 16.45 16.78 26.70
CA LEU A 341 15.02 16.66 26.77
C LEU A 341 14.68 15.18 27.06
N LEU A 342 14.02 14.93 28.17
CA LEU A 342 13.50 13.60 28.48
C LEU A 342 12.06 13.50 28.04
N ILE A 343 11.74 12.46 27.24
CA ILE A 343 10.38 12.14 26.80
C ILE A 343 9.86 11.02 27.69
N LYS A 344 8.78 11.30 28.43
CA LYS A 344 8.15 10.38 29.38
C LYS A 344 7.09 9.51 28.72
N LYS A 345 6.25 10.12 27.87
CA LYS A 345 5.13 9.44 27.22
C LYS A 345 4.68 10.19 25.98
N VAL A 346 4.12 9.45 25.01
CA VAL A 346 3.42 10.03 23.86
C VAL A 346 2.03 9.41 23.75
N TYR A 347 1.11 10.15 23.16
CA TYR A 347 -0.24 9.71 22.85
C TYR A 347 -0.62 10.13 21.44
N ILE A 348 -1.44 9.33 20.78
CA ILE A 348 -2.19 9.67 19.59
C ILE A 348 -3.66 9.41 19.91
N TRP A 349 -4.51 10.42 19.71
CA TRP A 349 -5.93 10.32 19.96
C TRP A 349 -6.74 10.62 18.70
N TYR A 350 -7.68 9.72 18.37
CA TYR A 350 -8.70 9.86 17.34
C TYR A 350 -10.05 10.06 18.06
N LYS A 351 -10.31 11.26 18.57
CA LYS A 351 -11.42 11.52 19.46
C LYS A 351 -12.14 12.82 19.11
N GLU A 352 -13.47 12.79 19.27
CA GLU A 352 -14.31 13.99 19.22
C GLU A 352 -13.93 14.96 20.37
N PHE A 353 -14.20 16.25 20.15
CA PHE A 353 -13.76 17.31 21.06
C PHE A 353 -14.05 17.07 22.56
N PRO A 354 -15.28 16.66 22.99
CA PRO A 354 -15.54 16.43 24.41
C PRO A 354 -14.72 15.25 24.98
N GLU A 355 -14.48 14.22 24.19
CA GLU A 355 -13.71 13.04 24.59
C GLU A 355 -12.21 13.35 24.61
N LEU A 356 -11.74 14.15 23.65
CA LEU A 356 -10.37 14.62 23.60
C LEU A 356 -10.03 15.47 24.82
N VAL A 357 -10.90 16.41 25.21
CA VAL A 357 -10.73 17.21 26.43
C VAL A 357 -10.64 16.31 27.67
N ARG A 358 -11.49 15.27 27.76
CA ARG A 358 -11.40 14.29 28.87
C ARG A 358 -10.08 13.53 28.87
N ALA A 359 -9.60 13.09 27.71
CA ALA A 359 -8.32 12.37 27.59
C ALA A 359 -7.13 13.25 27.97
N ILE A 360 -7.11 14.51 27.54
CA ILE A 360 -6.08 15.49 27.92
C ILE A 360 -6.06 15.71 29.44
N LYS A 361 -7.22 15.89 30.06
CA LYS A 361 -7.34 16.08 31.52
C LYS A 361 -6.86 14.86 32.28
N PHE A 362 -7.22 13.68 31.83
CA PHE A 362 -6.75 12.43 32.42
C PHE A 362 -5.22 12.32 32.38
N ALA A 363 -4.63 12.55 31.17
CA ALA A 363 -3.18 12.51 31.00
C ALA A 363 -2.47 13.59 31.84
N TYR A 364 -3.05 14.80 31.96
CA TYR A 364 -2.53 15.88 32.80
C TYR A 364 -2.39 15.44 34.26
N GLN A 365 -3.43 14.84 34.82
CA GLN A 365 -3.43 14.36 36.21
C GLN A 365 -2.51 13.15 36.38
N LEU A 366 -2.61 12.15 35.48
CA LEU A 366 -1.84 10.89 35.55
C LEU A 366 -0.33 11.14 35.59
N HIS A 367 0.14 12.09 34.79
CA HIS A 367 1.59 12.33 34.62
C HIS A 367 2.12 13.51 35.44
N GLY A 368 1.29 14.19 36.18
CA GLY A 368 1.69 15.34 36.98
C GLY A 368 2.18 16.51 36.12
N ILE A 369 1.43 16.84 35.07
CA ILE A 369 1.82 17.89 34.12
C ILE A 369 1.71 19.27 34.80
N SER A 370 2.72 20.10 34.60
CA SER A 370 2.77 21.46 35.14
C SER A 370 2.17 22.50 34.21
N ILE A 371 2.27 22.26 32.86
CA ILE A 371 1.75 23.15 31.83
C ILE A 371 1.47 22.38 30.54
N ILE A 372 0.39 22.76 29.86
CA ILE A 372 0.05 22.27 28.49
C ILE A 372 0.42 23.37 27.51
N ARG A 373 1.09 22.99 26.41
CA ARG A 373 1.46 23.87 25.30
C ARG A 373 0.79 23.37 24.03
N VAL A 374 -0.01 24.23 23.40
CA VAL A 374 -0.84 23.85 22.25
C VAL A 374 -0.50 24.69 21.04
N GLU A 375 -0.38 24.08 19.85
CA GLU A 375 -0.25 24.83 18.61
C GLU A 375 -1.56 25.63 18.37
N PRO A 376 -1.46 26.96 18.06
CA PRO A 376 -2.63 27.83 17.95
C PRO A 376 -3.35 27.68 16.59
N LYS A 377 -3.70 26.46 16.18
CA LYS A 377 -4.62 26.15 15.09
C LYS A 377 -6.07 26.25 15.59
N ALA A 378 -7.07 26.22 14.69
CA ALA A 378 -8.47 26.46 15.04
C ALA A 378 -8.99 25.57 16.19
N SER A 379 -8.76 24.26 16.11
CA SER A 379 -9.14 23.29 17.15
C SER A 379 -8.35 23.49 18.46
N GLY A 380 -7.08 23.81 18.37
CA GLY A 380 -6.23 24.13 19.52
C GLY A 380 -6.70 25.35 20.31
N LEU A 381 -7.22 26.37 19.63
CA LEU A 381 -7.78 27.54 20.31
C LEU A 381 -9.00 27.21 21.17
N SER A 382 -9.87 26.33 20.69
CA SER A 382 -11.05 25.86 21.45
C SER A 382 -10.63 25.05 22.67
N ILE A 383 -9.63 24.17 22.56
CA ILE A 383 -9.06 23.42 23.69
C ILE A 383 -8.45 24.36 24.73
N ILE A 384 -7.69 25.37 24.28
CA ILE A 384 -7.10 26.36 25.18
C ILE A 384 -8.17 27.12 25.96
N GLN A 385 -9.24 27.57 25.29
CA GLN A 385 -10.34 28.29 25.96
C GLN A 385 -11.03 27.41 27.01
N GLN A 386 -11.40 26.17 26.62
CA GLN A 386 -12.11 25.24 27.52
C GLN A 386 -11.26 24.90 28.74
N LEU A 387 -10.01 24.49 28.58
CA LEU A 387 -9.16 24.09 29.67
C LEU A 387 -8.74 25.25 30.58
N LYS A 388 -8.60 26.49 30.05
CA LYS A 388 -8.39 27.68 30.86
C LYS A 388 -9.58 27.99 31.75
N LEU A 389 -10.80 27.88 31.25
CA LEU A 389 -12.02 28.06 32.05
C LEU A 389 -12.11 27.05 33.18
N GLU A 390 -11.58 25.86 33.00
CA GLU A 390 -11.54 24.80 34.00
C GLU A 390 -10.32 24.88 34.94
N GLY A 391 -9.49 25.93 34.82
CA GLY A 391 -8.38 26.19 35.75
C GLY A 391 -7.07 25.47 35.44
N PHE A 392 -6.95 24.86 34.25
CA PHE A 392 -5.70 24.19 33.81
C PHE A 392 -4.65 25.23 33.38
N ASN A 393 -3.39 24.95 33.70
CA ASN A 393 -2.27 25.75 33.22
C ASN A 393 -1.95 25.41 31.78
N ILE A 394 -2.43 26.23 30.85
CA ILE A 394 -2.32 26.02 29.40
C ILE A 394 -1.92 27.30 28.67
N THR A 395 -1.03 27.15 27.67
CA THR A 395 -0.52 28.26 26.86
C THR A 395 -0.40 27.87 25.39
N LYS A 396 -0.26 28.90 24.52
CA LYS A 396 0.01 28.71 23.09
C LYS A 396 1.51 28.47 22.86
N THR A 397 1.85 27.58 21.91
CA THR A 397 3.17 27.61 21.28
C THR A 397 3.27 28.82 20.35
N PRO A 398 4.47 29.31 20.03
CA PRO A 398 4.64 30.33 18.99
C PRO A 398 4.14 29.83 17.66
N SER A 399 3.46 30.69 16.88
CA SER A 399 3.10 30.36 15.49
C SER A 399 4.37 30.21 14.66
N PRO A 400 4.54 29.10 13.93
CA PRO A 400 5.71 28.90 13.08
C PRO A 400 5.72 29.87 11.91
N LYS A 401 6.91 30.33 11.52
CA LYS A 401 7.12 31.16 10.34
C LYS A 401 7.57 30.37 9.13
N ASP A 402 8.23 29.23 9.37
CA ASP A 402 8.81 28.35 8.37
C ASP A 402 7.91 27.15 8.10
N ASP A 403 8.10 26.52 6.95
CA ASP A 403 7.44 25.25 6.62
C ASP A 403 7.89 24.12 7.55
N LYS A 404 7.15 23.05 7.56
CA LYS A 404 7.35 21.94 8.49
C LYS A 404 8.71 21.25 8.32
N PRO A 405 9.18 20.90 7.08
CA PRO A 405 10.51 20.32 6.88
C PRO A 405 11.64 21.24 7.40
N THR A 406 11.57 22.54 7.13
CA THR A 406 12.56 23.52 7.61
C THR A 406 12.61 23.59 9.14
N ARG A 407 11.44 23.60 9.79
CA ARG A 407 11.34 23.55 11.26
C ARG A 407 12.00 22.31 11.85
N VAL A 408 11.67 21.13 11.29
CA VAL A 408 12.23 19.85 11.75
C VAL A 408 13.74 19.81 11.52
N THR A 409 14.22 20.28 10.37
CA THR A 409 15.67 20.40 10.10
C THR A 409 16.39 21.21 11.16
N SER A 410 15.76 22.25 11.71
CA SER A 410 16.38 23.11 12.75
C SER A 410 16.66 22.38 14.07
N ILE A 411 15.97 21.27 14.34
CA ILE A 411 16.17 20.47 15.57
C ILE A 411 17.03 19.22 15.33
N THR A 412 17.34 18.86 14.07
CA THR A 412 18.14 17.65 13.79
C THR A 412 19.51 17.63 14.47
N PRO A 413 20.25 18.75 14.63
CA PRO A 413 21.51 18.71 15.37
C PRO A 413 21.35 18.32 16.84
N VAL A 414 20.23 18.66 17.46
CA VAL A 414 19.91 18.27 18.84
C VAL A 414 19.61 16.77 18.92
N LEU A 415 18.87 16.24 17.94
CA LEU A 415 18.55 14.81 17.85
C LEU A 415 19.80 13.99 17.55
N GLU A 416 20.62 14.41 16.57
CA GLU A 416 21.87 13.74 16.20
C GLU A 416 22.85 13.66 17.35
N SER A 417 22.95 14.74 18.15
CA SER A 417 23.78 14.76 19.38
C SER A 417 23.20 13.94 20.53
N LYS A 418 22.11 13.19 20.32
CA LYS A 418 21.46 12.30 21.29
C LYS A 418 21.05 13.03 22.58
N ARG A 419 20.63 14.27 22.43
CA ARG A 419 20.15 15.10 23.57
C ARG A 419 18.65 14.94 23.84
N VAL A 420 17.96 14.14 23.03
CA VAL A 420 16.57 13.72 23.24
C VAL A 420 16.60 12.26 23.69
N ILE A 421 16.14 12.00 24.91
CA ILE A 421 16.16 10.70 25.56
C ILE A 421 14.74 10.23 25.81
N LEU A 422 14.44 9.00 25.45
CA LEU A 422 13.18 8.34 25.77
C LEU A 422 13.33 7.59 27.11
N LEU A 423 12.39 7.76 28.04
CA LEU A 423 12.37 6.99 29.30
C LEU A 423 11.81 5.58 29.11
N GLU A 424 11.04 5.37 28.04
CA GLU A 424 10.56 4.06 27.60
C GLU A 424 10.55 4.00 26.08
N LYS A 425 10.49 2.81 25.49
CA LYS A 425 10.41 2.63 24.04
C LYS A 425 9.09 3.19 23.51
N CYS A 426 9.16 4.28 22.77
CA CYS A 426 8.02 4.96 22.18
C CYS A 426 7.92 4.68 20.67
N GLU A 427 7.42 3.49 20.29
CA GLU A 427 7.34 3.08 18.88
C GLU A 427 6.58 4.07 18.00
N LEU A 428 5.48 4.64 18.49
CA LEU A 428 4.69 5.64 17.75
C LEU A 428 5.54 6.86 17.36
N LEU A 429 6.29 7.44 18.31
CA LEU A 429 7.16 8.57 18.02
C LEU A 429 8.30 8.19 17.08
N MET A 430 8.94 7.06 17.34
CA MET A 430 10.07 6.57 16.53
C MET A 430 9.63 6.32 15.09
N THR A 431 8.43 5.78 14.88
CA THR A 431 7.86 5.53 13.55
C THR A 431 7.54 6.83 12.83
N GLN A 432 6.82 7.77 13.46
CA GLN A 432 6.52 9.05 12.82
C GLN A 432 7.79 9.86 12.51
N CYS A 433 8.77 9.87 13.40
CA CYS A 433 10.06 10.53 13.18
C CYS A 433 10.83 9.91 12.01
N SER A 434 10.91 8.59 11.95
CA SER A 434 11.65 7.91 10.88
C SER A 434 10.95 7.98 9.50
N ALA A 435 9.63 8.15 9.47
CA ALA A 435 8.87 8.32 8.23
C ALA A 435 8.84 9.78 7.72
N PHE A 436 9.17 10.76 8.56
CA PHE A 436 9.12 12.18 8.19
C PHE A 436 10.24 12.58 7.19
N PRO A 437 9.97 13.36 6.10
CA PRO A 437 8.73 14.06 5.79
C PRO A 437 7.73 13.29 4.91
N ASN A 438 7.92 12.02 4.68
CA ASN A 438 7.22 11.22 3.69
C ASN A 438 5.84 10.69 4.17
N SER A 439 5.47 10.92 5.42
CA SER A 439 4.18 10.51 6.01
C SER A 439 3.34 11.74 6.42
N ASN A 440 2.03 11.65 6.20
CA ASN A 440 1.06 12.65 6.68
C ASN A 440 0.69 12.44 8.17
N LYS A 441 1.03 11.28 8.74
CA LYS A 441 0.87 11.00 10.18
C LYS A 441 2.12 11.49 10.90
N ASP A 442 2.15 12.77 11.29
CA ASP A 442 3.34 13.46 11.77
C ASP A 442 3.08 14.42 12.96
N GLY A 443 1.91 14.28 13.62
CA GLY A 443 1.53 15.11 14.76
C GLY A 443 2.52 15.02 15.93
N LEU A 444 3.13 13.84 16.18
CA LEU A 444 4.17 13.70 17.21
C LEU A 444 5.50 14.36 16.79
N VAL A 445 5.78 14.50 15.50
CA VAL A 445 6.97 15.22 15.01
C VAL A 445 6.83 16.71 15.26
N ASP A 446 5.63 17.29 15.07
CA ASP A 446 5.35 18.68 15.45
C ASP A 446 5.48 18.89 16.97
N CYS A 447 4.92 17.99 17.77
CA CYS A 447 5.08 18.03 19.22
C CYS A 447 6.56 17.98 19.63
N LEU A 448 7.35 17.11 18.99
CA LEU A 448 8.79 17.00 19.25
C LEU A 448 9.54 18.27 18.88
N TYR A 449 9.22 18.85 17.70
CA TYR A 449 9.80 20.13 17.29
C TYR A 449 9.56 21.21 18.35
N TYR A 450 8.31 21.43 18.75
CA TYR A 450 7.98 22.44 19.76
C TYR A 450 8.64 22.18 21.12
N ALA A 451 8.73 20.91 21.51
CA ALA A 451 9.36 20.52 22.76
C ALA A 451 10.87 20.81 22.77
N VAL A 452 11.56 20.46 21.68
CA VAL A 452 13.01 20.74 21.53
C VAL A 452 13.28 22.22 21.41
N ASP A 453 12.55 22.94 20.55
CA ASP A 453 12.73 24.38 20.34
C ASP A 453 12.52 25.17 21.64
N HIS A 454 11.45 24.85 22.37
CA HIS A 454 11.14 25.51 23.65
C HIS A 454 12.19 25.24 24.72
N ASN A 455 12.62 23.99 24.90
CA ASN A 455 13.43 23.59 26.04
C ASN A 455 14.94 23.70 25.80
N LEU A 456 15.40 23.54 24.55
CA LEU A 456 16.83 23.44 24.25
C LEU A 456 17.36 24.57 23.35
N ASN A 457 16.56 25.13 22.44
CA ASN A 457 17.00 26.18 21.51
C ASN A 457 16.81 27.60 22.07
N LYS A 458 15.71 27.89 22.77
CA LYS A 458 15.42 29.22 23.32
C LYS A 458 16.22 29.61 24.54
N SER A 459 16.98 28.68 25.15
CA SER A 459 17.83 28.98 26.31
C SER A 459 19.15 29.71 25.98
N SER A 460 19.52 29.88 24.71
CA SER A 460 20.75 30.58 24.27
C SER A 460 20.57 32.09 24.03
N GLY A 461 19.36 32.64 24.19
CA GLY A 461 19.07 34.05 23.91
C GLY A 461 19.07 35.03 25.09
N LYS A 462 19.58 34.66 26.27
CA LYS A 462 19.61 35.56 27.45
C LYS A 462 21.00 35.83 28.02
N TYR A 463 21.99 36.06 27.19
CA TYR A 463 23.24 36.71 27.63
C TYR A 463 23.84 37.46 26.44
N MET A 464 23.30 38.60 26.05
CA MET A 464 23.98 39.73 25.41
C MET A 464 23.07 40.96 25.46
N THR A 465 23.00 41.60 26.65
CA THR A 465 22.81 43.02 26.81
C THR A 465 23.50 43.38 28.13
N GLY A 466 24.76 43.79 28.01
CA GLY A 466 25.48 44.58 28.98
C GLY A 466 25.58 45.97 28.42
#